data_7d48b69bd83946b96deec592ed0eb1c5
#
_entry.id   7d48b69bd83946b96deec592ed0eb1c5
#
_cell.length_a   1.000
_cell.length_b   1.000
_cell.length_c   1.000
_cell.angle_alpha   90.00
_cell.angle_beta   90.00
_cell.angle_gamma   90.00
#
_symmetry.space_group_name_H-M   'P 1'
#
loop_
_entity.id
_entity.type
_entity.pdbx_description
1 polymer ?
#
loop_
_entity_poly.entity_id
_entity_poly.type
_entity_poly.pdbx_seq_one_letter_code
_entity_poly.pdbx_strand_id
1 'polypeptide(L)'
;SRGLGDVYKRQVGSVPPFALMKTIVWKVIRWAFVLFFASSVFAVVLLRFVPVYFTPLMFIRCFQQLGAGESVTLHHHWIPLDEISPHLPVAVMASEDQRFLLHHGFDYDAIEKAAKRNLKGGKRKLGASTISQQTAKNVFLWPGRSWTRKGFEVYFTALIELLWSKQRIMEVYLNSIEMGNGIYGADAVAEYNFGKQAIDLSRSDCATIAATLPNPRELSSKHPGPY
;
A
#
# COMPACT_ATOMS: atom_id res chain seq x y z
N SER A 1 65.41 -15.57 35.56
CA SER A 1 64.30 -15.93 34.69
C SER A 1 62.98 -15.37 35.20
N ARG A 2 62.83 -14.08 35.23
CA ARG A 2 61.57 -13.34 35.60
C ARG A 2 61.27 -12.31 34.52
N GLY A 3 61.13 -12.64 33.31
CA GLY A 3 60.94 -11.62 32.25
C GLY A 3 60.01 -12.04 31.08
N LEU A 4 59.70 -13.28 30.89
CA LEU A 4 58.94 -13.72 29.73
C LEU A 4 57.41 -13.96 30.00
N GLY A 5 57.02 -14.08 31.26
CA GLY A 5 55.64 -14.28 31.65
C GLY A 5 54.78 -12.97 31.66
N ASP A 6 55.42 -11.83 31.86
CA ASP A 6 54.68 -10.56 31.98
C ASP A 6 54.45 -9.90 30.60
N VAL A 7 55.23 -10.26 29.57
CA VAL A 7 55.05 -9.72 28.23
C VAL A 7 53.85 -10.33 27.54
N TYR A 8 53.57 -11.61 27.81
CA TYR A 8 52.41 -12.31 27.22
C TYR A 8 51.04 -11.88 27.83
N LYS A 9 51.01 -11.43 29.09
CA LYS A 9 49.79 -10.91 29.73
C LYS A 9 49.37 -9.51 29.29
N ARG A 10 50.23 -8.73 28.63
CA ARG A 10 49.92 -7.37 28.16
C ARG A 10 49.37 -7.31 26.75
N GLN A 11 49.30 -8.39 25.98
CA GLN A 11 48.82 -8.39 24.59
C GLN A 11 47.41 -8.93 24.42
N VAL A 12 46.77 -9.42 25.47
CA VAL A 12 45.31 -9.58 25.43
C VAL A 12 44.69 -8.27 25.85
N GLY A 13 44.80 -7.28 24.99
CA GLY A 13 44.06 -6.04 25.15
C GLY A 13 42.57 -6.37 25.21
N SER A 14 42.02 -6.37 26.43
CA SER A 14 40.58 -6.49 26.64
C SER A 14 39.92 -5.35 25.90
N VAL A 15 39.25 -5.67 24.79
CA VAL A 15 38.44 -4.70 24.05
C VAL A 15 37.49 -4.12 25.09
N PRO A 16 37.49 -2.79 25.34
CA PRO A 16 36.64 -2.22 26.37
C PRO A 16 35.19 -2.60 26.08
N PRO A 17 34.39 -2.98 27.11
CA PRO A 17 33.03 -3.51 26.93
C PRO A 17 32.15 -2.59 26.11
N PHE A 18 32.39 -1.29 26.13
CA PHE A 18 31.74 -0.28 25.33
C PHE A 18 32.04 -0.41 23.80
N ALA A 19 33.27 -0.75 23.42
CA ALA A 19 33.63 -0.94 22.02
C ALA A 19 33.01 -2.24 21.46
N LEU A 20 32.94 -3.31 22.27
CA LEU A 20 32.25 -4.53 21.93
C LEU A 20 30.74 -4.29 21.72
N MET A 21 30.13 -3.55 22.64
CA MET A 21 28.70 -3.18 22.54
C MET A 21 28.41 -2.38 21.28
N LYS A 22 29.22 -1.37 20.94
CA LYS A 22 29.08 -0.61 19.69
C LYS A 22 29.15 -1.53 18.46
N THR A 23 30.09 -2.45 18.44
CA THR A 23 30.26 -3.39 17.33
C THR A 23 29.04 -4.31 17.18
N ILE A 24 28.49 -4.81 18.29
CA ILE A 24 27.29 -5.64 18.29
C ILE A 24 26.09 -4.82 17.77
N VAL A 25 25.86 -3.62 18.32
CA VAL A 25 24.77 -2.75 17.89
C VAL A 25 24.86 -2.43 16.38
N TRP A 26 26.05 -2.09 15.87
CA TRP A 26 26.25 -1.86 14.44
C TRP A 26 25.96 -3.11 13.58
N LYS A 27 26.37 -4.29 14.04
CA LYS A 27 26.04 -5.55 13.35
C LYS A 27 24.53 -5.79 13.32
N VAL A 28 23.85 -5.60 14.44
CA VAL A 28 22.39 -5.77 14.52
C VAL A 28 21.68 -4.78 13.58
N ILE A 29 22.04 -3.51 13.62
CA ILE A 29 21.46 -2.49 12.73
C ILE A 29 21.70 -2.87 11.27
N ARG A 30 22.92 -3.22 10.90
CA ARG A 30 23.27 -3.60 9.53
C ARG A 30 22.44 -4.79 9.05
N TRP A 31 22.35 -5.85 9.87
CA TRP A 31 21.57 -7.03 9.52
C TRP A 31 20.06 -6.75 9.48
N ALA A 32 19.55 -5.87 10.34
CA ALA A 32 18.16 -5.42 10.27
C ALA A 32 17.86 -4.69 8.95
N PHE A 33 18.78 -3.80 8.51
CA PHE A 33 18.68 -3.16 7.20
C PHE A 33 18.70 -4.17 6.05
N VAL A 34 19.69 -5.06 6.03
CA VAL A 34 19.81 -6.09 4.98
C VAL A 34 18.54 -6.95 4.93
N LEU A 35 18.06 -7.40 6.08
CA LEU A 35 16.87 -8.21 6.18
C LEU A 35 15.63 -7.46 5.68
N PHE A 36 15.46 -6.20 6.08
CA PHE A 36 14.35 -5.36 5.63
C PHE A 36 14.35 -5.22 4.10
N PHE A 37 15.47 -4.82 3.50
CA PHE A 37 15.53 -4.63 2.05
C PHE A 37 15.40 -5.94 1.29
N ALA A 38 16.05 -7.01 1.74
CA ALA A 38 15.95 -8.32 1.11
C ALA A 38 14.52 -8.86 1.18
N SER A 39 13.86 -8.80 2.34
CA SER A 39 12.49 -9.29 2.50
C SER A 39 11.47 -8.44 1.73
N SER A 40 11.63 -7.11 1.71
CA SER A 40 10.72 -6.23 0.98
C SER A 40 10.84 -6.41 -0.55
N VAL A 41 12.06 -6.51 -1.09
CA VAL A 41 12.27 -6.81 -2.51
C VAL A 41 11.72 -8.20 -2.84
N PHE A 42 12.00 -9.20 -2.00
CA PHE A 42 11.46 -10.54 -2.18
C PHE A 42 9.92 -10.54 -2.19
N ALA A 43 9.27 -9.84 -1.25
CA ALA A 43 7.82 -9.73 -1.20
C ALA A 43 7.26 -9.07 -2.48
N VAL A 44 7.87 -7.98 -2.95
CA VAL A 44 7.43 -7.30 -4.19
C VAL A 44 7.61 -8.22 -5.40
N VAL A 45 8.73 -8.94 -5.51
CA VAL A 45 8.96 -9.91 -6.59
C VAL A 45 7.94 -11.06 -6.52
N LEU A 46 7.69 -11.60 -5.34
CA LEU A 46 6.72 -12.68 -5.14
C LEU A 46 5.32 -12.23 -5.56
N LEU A 47 4.86 -11.07 -5.07
CA LEU A 47 3.54 -10.54 -5.36
C LEU A 47 3.38 -10.00 -6.80
N ARG A 48 4.44 -9.99 -7.59
CA ARG A 48 4.34 -9.81 -9.05
C ARG A 48 3.57 -10.96 -9.71
N PHE A 49 3.71 -12.17 -9.17
CA PHE A 49 3.21 -13.41 -9.80
C PHE A 49 2.08 -14.08 -9.02
N VAL A 50 1.99 -13.81 -7.72
CA VAL A 50 1.04 -14.45 -6.82
C VAL A 50 -0.10 -13.49 -6.46
N PRO A 51 -1.36 -13.96 -6.38
CA PRO A 51 -2.48 -13.17 -5.89
C PRO A 51 -2.24 -12.58 -4.48
N VAL A 52 -2.73 -11.37 -4.25
CA VAL A 52 -2.68 -10.70 -2.95
C VAL A 52 -3.99 -10.99 -2.21
N TYR A 53 -4.06 -12.12 -1.52
CA TYR A 53 -5.27 -12.52 -0.79
C TYR A 53 -5.53 -11.71 0.48
N PHE A 54 -4.48 -11.20 1.11
CA PHE A 54 -4.61 -10.44 2.35
C PHE A 54 -3.69 -9.22 2.34
N THR A 55 -4.17 -8.14 2.93
CA THR A 55 -3.38 -6.92 3.12
C THR A 55 -3.34 -6.54 4.60
N PRO A 56 -2.31 -5.81 5.06
CA PRO A 56 -2.26 -5.30 6.44
C PRO A 56 -3.51 -4.49 6.80
N LEU A 57 -4.07 -3.74 5.83
CA LEU A 57 -5.27 -2.94 6.05
C LEU A 57 -6.47 -3.81 6.42
N MET A 58 -6.69 -4.94 5.74
CA MET A 58 -7.79 -5.87 6.01
C MET A 58 -7.75 -6.36 7.46
N PHE A 59 -6.59 -6.83 7.93
CA PHE A 59 -6.43 -7.27 9.32
C PHE A 59 -6.67 -6.14 10.32
N ILE A 60 -6.10 -4.96 10.07
CA ILE A 60 -6.28 -3.81 10.97
C ILE A 60 -7.76 -3.42 11.05
N ARG A 61 -8.50 -3.49 9.94
CA ARG A 61 -9.94 -3.21 9.93
C ARG A 61 -10.74 -4.23 10.73
N CYS A 62 -10.43 -5.53 10.60
CA CYS A 62 -11.05 -6.57 11.41
C CYS A 62 -10.83 -6.31 12.93
N PHE A 63 -9.61 -5.95 13.33
CA PHE A 63 -9.32 -5.60 14.72
C PHE A 63 -10.03 -4.33 15.17
N GLN A 64 -10.20 -3.33 14.30
CA GLN A 64 -10.95 -2.12 14.62
C GLN A 64 -12.44 -2.41 14.83
N GLN A 65 -13.05 -3.25 13.99
CA GLN A 65 -14.44 -3.71 14.14
C GLN A 65 -14.63 -4.46 15.47
N LEU A 66 -13.73 -5.41 15.77
CA LEU A 66 -13.75 -6.13 17.06
C LEU A 66 -13.64 -5.17 18.26
N GLY A 67 -12.74 -4.21 18.19
CA GLY A 67 -12.55 -3.21 19.25
C GLY A 67 -13.73 -2.26 19.43
N ALA A 68 -14.53 -2.05 18.37
CA ALA A 68 -15.79 -1.29 18.41
C ALA A 68 -16.99 -2.11 18.86
N GLY A 69 -16.82 -3.42 19.11
CA GLY A 69 -17.95 -4.33 19.42
C GLY A 69 -18.85 -4.66 18.23
N GLU A 70 -18.35 -4.41 17.01
CA GLU A 70 -19.05 -4.72 15.77
C GLU A 70 -18.77 -6.16 15.31
N SER A 71 -19.67 -6.73 14.53
CA SER A 71 -19.40 -8.00 13.84
C SER A 71 -18.31 -7.82 12.79
N VAL A 72 -17.34 -8.73 12.76
CA VAL A 72 -16.26 -8.67 11.76
C VAL A 72 -16.84 -8.94 10.38
N THR A 73 -16.67 -7.99 9.49
CA THR A 73 -17.06 -8.06 8.09
C THR A 73 -15.82 -7.94 7.22
N LEU A 74 -15.50 -8.99 6.45
CA LEU A 74 -14.40 -9.02 5.49
C LEU A 74 -14.85 -9.80 4.27
N HIS A 75 -15.21 -9.10 3.21
CA HIS A 75 -15.57 -9.65 1.92
C HIS A 75 -14.43 -9.35 0.94
N HIS A 76 -13.74 -10.38 0.52
CA HIS A 76 -12.64 -10.30 -0.43
C HIS A 76 -12.52 -11.61 -1.20
N HIS A 77 -12.49 -11.50 -2.49
CA HIS A 77 -12.14 -12.58 -3.40
C HIS A 77 -11.24 -12.04 -4.51
N TRP A 78 -10.14 -12.75 -4.78
CA TRP A 78 -9.22 -12.36 -5.84
C TRP A 78 -9.70 -12.89 -7.17
N ILE A 79 -9.76 -12.02 -8.17
CA ILE A 79 -10.02 -12.39 -9.57
C ILE A 79 -8.97 -11.77 -10.50
N PRO A 80 -8.61 -12.46 -11.61
CA PRO A 80 -7.74 -11.90 -12.63
C PRO A 80 -8.33 -10.63 -13.28
N LEU A 81 -7.46 -9.78 -13.84
CA LEU A 81 -7.89 -8.51 -14.45
C LEU A 81 -8.86 -8.70 -15.63
N ASP A 82 -8.72 -9.78 -16.37
CA ASP A 82 -9.59 -10.15 -17.50
C ASP A 82 -10.98 -10.66 -17.07
N GLU A 83 -11.16 -11.00 -15.81
CA GLU A 83 -12.47 -11.31 -15.21
C GLU A 83 -13.14 -10.06 -14.58
N ILE A 84 -12.51 -8.88 -14.68
CA ILE A 84 -13.08 -7.59 -14.24
C ILE A 84 -13.59 -6.83 -15.48
N SER A 85 -14.75 -6.19 -15.35
CA SER A 85 -15.29 -5.34 -16.42
C SER A 85 -14.23 -4.33 -16.90
N PRO A 86 -13.97 -4.22 -18.21
CA PRO A 86 -12.98 -3.30 -18.77
C PRO A 86 -13.32 -1.83 -18.48
N HIS A 87 -14.53 -1.55 -18.05
CA HIS A 87 -14.97 -0.21 -17.70
C HIS A 87 -14.45 0.22 -16.32
N LEU A 88 -14.17 -0.72 -15.39
CA LEU A 88 -13.75 -0.39 -14.04
C LEU A 88 -12.34 0.22 -13.98
N PRO A 89 -11.29 -0.36 -14.62
CA PRO A 89 -9.99 0.30 -14.69
C PRO A 89 -10.06 1.71 -15.29
N VAL A 90 -10.88 1.89 -16.34
CA VAL A 90 -11.06 3.21 -16.99
C VAL A 90 -11.71 4.21 -16.07
N ALA A 91 -12.78 3.83 -15.35
CA ALA A 91 -13.46 4.70 -14.41
C ALA A 91 -12.54 5.09 -13.24
N VAL A 92 -11.77 4.14 -12.73
CA VAL A 92 -10.80 4.37 -11.65
C VAL A 92 -9.67 5.29 -12.11
N MET A 93 -9.09 5.06 -13.28
CA MET A 93 -8.08 5.99 -13.83
C MET A 93 -8.64 7.39 -14.01
N ALA A 94 -9.86 7.52 -14.51
CA ALA A 94 -10.49 8.82 -14.72
C ALA A 94 -10.73 9.60 -13.42
N SER A 95 -11.04 8.90 -12.32
CA SER A 95 -11.33 9.52 -11.03
C SER A 95 -10.10 9.75 -10.16
N GLU A 96 -9.17 8.79 -10.11
CA GLU A 96 -8.07 8.76 -9.16
C GLU A 96 -6.73 9.19 -9.77
N ASP A 97 -6.48 8.84 -11.03
CA ASP A 97 -5.15 9.01 -11.63
C ASP A 97 -5.21 9.01 -13.17
N GLN A 98 -5.62 10.14 -13.73
CA GLN A 98 -5.82 10.29 -15.19
C GLN A 98 -4.57 10.05 -16.02
N ARG A 99 -3.39 10.14 -15.41
CA ARG A 99 -2.09 9.96 -16.08
C ARG A 99 -1.39 8.67 -15.67
N PHE A 100 -2.11 7.72 -15.09
CA PHE A 100 -1.56 6.45 -14.59
C PHE A 100 -0.64 5.74 -15.58
N LEU A 101 -1.00 5.71 -16.85
CA LEU A 101 -0.21 5.05 -17.91
C LEU A 101 1.01 5.86 -18.36
N LEU A 102 1.12 7.14 -17.99
CA LEU A 102 2.15 8.06 -18.49
C LEU A 102 3.28 8.30 -17.48
N HIS A 103 3.00 8.19 -16.19
CA HIS A 103 4.01 8.41 -15.15
C HIS A 103 4.57 7.08 -14.58
N HIS A 104 5.68 7.17 -13.86
CA HIS A 104 6.33 6.05 -13.19
C HIS A 104 6.16 6.17 -11.66
N GLY A 105 4.93 6.00 -11.18
CA GLY A 105 4.57 5.99 -9.76
C GLY A 105 4.22 7.35 -9.16
N PHE A 106 4.74 8.45 -9.71
CA PHE A 106 4.51 9.80 -9.20
C PHE A 106 4.10 10.75 -10.31
N ASP A 107 2.91 11.34 -10.20
CA ASP A 107 2.46 12.39 -11.10
C ASP A 107 2.90 13.77 -10.56
N TYR A 108 4.07 14.24 -11.01
CA TYR A 108 4.63 15.51 -10.56
C TYR A 108 3.75 16.70 -10.94
N ASP A 109 3.07 16.65 -12.10
CA ASP A 109 2.17 17.74 -12.51
C ASP A 109 0.94 17.80 -11.60
N ALA A 110 0.38 16.64 -11.22
CA ALA A 110 -0.72 16.59 -10.26
C ALA A 110 -0.27 17.07 -8.87
N ILE A 111 0.93 16.69 -8.42
CA ILE A 111 1.52 17.13 -7.16
C ILE A 111 1.68 18.65 -7.15
N GLU A 112 2.22 19.24 -8.22
CA GLU A 112 2.41 20.70 -8.34
C GLU A 112 1.06 21.43 -8.32
N LYS A 113 0.10 20.96 -9.11
CA LYS A 113 -1.27 21.52 -9.14
C LYS A 113 -1.94 21.46 -7.76
N ALA A 114 -1.84 20.31 -7.09
CA ALA A 114 -2.40 20.13 -5.75
C ALA A 114 -1.72 21.07 -4.73
N ALA A 115 -0.39 21.18 -4.76
CA ALA A 115 0.36 22.08 -3.89
C ALA A 115 -0.06 23.55 -4.10
N LYS A 116 -0.08 24.01 -5.35
CA LYS A 116 -0.51 25.39 -5.70
C LYS A 116 -1.93 25.69 -5.23
N ARG A 117 -2.86 24.73 -5.41
CA ARG A 117 -4.27 24.90 -4.98
C ARG A 117 -4.40 24.90 -3.45
N ASN A 118 -3.69 24.00 -2.78
CA ASN A 118 -3.73 23.89 -1.32
C ASN A 118 -3.13 25.11 -0.61
N LEU A 119 -2.11 25.74 -1.20
CA LEU A 119 -1.50 27.00 -0.73
C LEU A 119 -2.45 28.20 -0.87
N LYS A 120 -3.34 28.19 -1.86
CA LYS A 120 -4.35 29.26 -2.06
C LYS A 120 -5.53 29.19 -1.07
N GLY A 121 -5.51 28.28 -0.09
CA GLY A 121 -6.49 28.26 1.01
C GLY A 121 -7.86 27.70 0.63
N GLY A 122 -7.96 26.81 -0.34
CA GLY A 122 -9.21 26.14 -0.70
C GLY A 122 -9.80 25.33 0.47
N LYS A 123 -11.12 25.40 0.68
CA LYS A 123 -11.84 24.68 1.75
C LYS A 123 -11.64 23.16 1.71
N ARG A 124 -11.32 22.59 0.56
CA ARG A 124 -11.08 21.15 0.36
C ARG A 124 -9.66 20.94 -0.20
N LYS A 125 -8.82 20.26 0.56
CA LYS A 125 -7.47 19.92 0.10
C LYS A 125 -7.55 18.92 -1.04
N LEU A 126 -6.81 19.19 -2.12
CA LEU A 126 -6.69 18.28 -3.25
C LEU A 126 -5.60 17.24 -2.93
N GLY A 127 -5.93 15.97 -3.07
CA GLY A 127 -4.95 14.88 -3.05
C GLY A 127 -4.24 14.75 -4.40
N ALA A 128 -3.03 14.20 -4.39
CA ALA A 128 -2.25 13.91 -5.59
C ALA A 128 -1.58 12.52 -5.48
N SER A 129 -2.22 11.60 -4.77
CA SER A 129 -1.71 10.23 -4.66
C SER A 129 -2.15 9.44 -5.87
N THR A 130 -1.19 8.79 -6.53
CA THR A 130 -1.42 7.95 -7.71
C THR A 130 -1.98 6.58 -7.35
N ILE A 131 -2.51 5.85 -8.33
CA ILE A 131 -2.92 4.45 -8.18
C ILE A 131 -1.76 3.60 -7.66
N SER A 132 -0.53 3.81 -8.16
CA SER A 132 0.66 3.09 -7.69
C SER A 132 0.97 3.35 -6.22
N GLN A 133 0.86 4.61 -5.76
CA GLN A 133 1.04 4.96 -4.34
C GLN A 133 -0.05 4.35 -3.46
N GLN A 134 -1.29 4.33 -3.92
CA GLN A 134 -2.40 3.69 -3.21
C GLN A 134 -2.21 2.18 -3.13
N THR A 135 -1.76 1.53 -4.21
CA THR A 135 -1.43 0.09 -4.22
C THR A 135 -0.32 -0.23 -3.23
N ALA A 136 0.79 0.51 -3.29
CA ALA A 136 1.91 0.33 -2.36
C ALA A 136 1.48 0.48 -0.90
N LYS A 137 0.66 1.49 -0.61
CA LYS A 137 0.10 1.73 0.73
C LYS A 137 -0.77 0.56 1.19
N ASN A 138 -1.70 0.10 0.36
CA ASN A 138 -2.69 -0.90 0.76
C ASN A 138 -2.07 -2.29 0.94
N VAL A 139 -1.11 -2.65 0.10
CA VAL A 139 -0.49 -3.99 0.09
C VAL A 139 0.61 -4.14 1.15
N PHE A 140 1.41 -3.09 1.39
CA PHE A 140 2.62 -3.22 2.20
C PHE A 140 2.60 -2.43 3.51
N LEU A 141 1.64 -1.50 3.69
CA LEU A 141 1.69 -0.55 4.81
C LEU A 141 0.41 -0.57 5.64
N TRP A 142 0.43 0.23 6.69
CA TRP A 142 -0.68 0.40 7.64
C TRP A 142 -1.44 1.70 7.37
N PRO A 143 -2.71 1.82 7.81
CA PRO A 143 -3.45 3.06 7.76
C PRO A 143 -2.85 4.11 8.71
N GLY A 144 -3.08 5.38 8.42
CA GLY A 144 -2.61 6.49 9.24
C GLY A 144 -1.87 7.55 8.43
N ARG A 145 -1.54 8.67 9.10
CA ARG A 145 -0.91 9.83 8.49
C ARG A 145 0.38 10.14 9.25
N SER A 146 1.49 9.52 8.85
CA SER A 146 2.82 9.83 9.37
C SER A 146 3.81 10.03 8.23
N TRP A 147 4.83 10.85 8.45
CA TRP A 147 5.90 11.07 7.50
C TRP A 147 6.72 9.79 7.26
N THR A 148 6.94 9.00 8.31
CA THR A 148 7.63 7.70 8.22
C THR A 148 6.88 6.75 7.28
N ARG A 149 5.55 6.60 7.48
CA ARG A 149 4.74 5.79 6.58
C ARG A 149 4.78 6.32 5.15
N LYS A 150 4.76 7.66 4.96
CA LYS A 150 4.87 8.25 3.62
C LYS A 150 6.22 7.96 2.96
N GLY A 151 7.30 7.91 3.73
CA GLY A 151 8.62 7.48 3.23
C GLY A 151 8.60 6.03 2.74
N PHE A 152 8.00 5.11 3.51
CA PHE A 152 7.82 3.72 3.06
C PHE A 152 6.88 3.61 1.85
N GLU A 153 5.84 4.43 1.76
CA GLU A 153 4.97 4.48 0.58
C GLU A 153 5.75 4.85 -0.68
N VAL A 154 6.62 5.87 -0.60
CA VAL A 154 7.51 6.25 -1.72
C VAL A 154 8.43 5.09 -2.10
N TYR A 155 9.05 4.43 -1.12
CA TYR A 155 9.93 3.29 -1.33
C TYR A 155 9.22 2.13 -2.06
N PHE A 156 8.07 1.67 -1.54
CA PHE A 156 7.33 0.58 -2.16
C PHE A 156 6.72 0.97 -3.51
N THR A 157 6.31 2.23 -3.69
CA THR A 157 5.85 2.74 -4.99
C THR A 157 6.96 2.61 -6.04
N ALA A 158 8.17 3.03 -5.72
CA ALA A 158 9.31 2.89 -6.63
C ALA A 158 9.61 1.41 -6.95
N LEU A 159 9.54 0.52 -5.95
CA LEU A 159 9.75 -0.91 -6.17
C LEU A 159 8.70 -1.54 -7.08
N ILE A 160 7.40 -1.29 -6.84
CA ILE A 160 6.36 -1.88 -7.69
C ILE A 160 6.40 -1.32 -9.11
N GLU A 161 6.69 -0.03 -9.30
CA GLU A 161 6.84 0.55 -10.64
C GLU A 161 8.06 0.01 -11.39
N LEU A 162 9.13 -0.31 -10.69
CA LEU A 162 10.33 -0.92 -11.29
C LEU A 162 10.11 -2.39 -11.66
N LEU A 163 9.34 -3.12 -10.85
CA LEU A 163 9.26 -4.58 -10.94
C LEU A 163 7.95 -5.10 -11.54
N TRP A 164 6.85 -4.34 -11.48
CA TRP A 164 5.54 -4.75 -11.98
C TRP A 164 5.17 -3.99 -13.25
N SER A 165 4.34 -4.61 -14.09
CA SER A 165 3.70 -3.89 -15.20
C SER A 165 2.55 -3.01 -14.71
N LYS A 166 2.17 -2.00 -15.47
CA LYS A 166 0.97 -1.17 -15.18
C LYS A 166 -0.30 -2.01 -15.05
N GLN A 167 -0.42 -3.04 -15.88
CA GLN A 167 -1.52 -4.01 -15.78
C GLN A 167 -1.52 -4.72 -14.43
N ARG A 168 -0.35 -5.20 -13.96
CA ARG A 168 -0.25 -5.86 -12.66
C ARG A 168 -0.54 -4.91 -11.50
N ILE A 169 -0.08 -3.66 -11.57
CA ILE A 169 -0.41 -2.65 -10.55
C ILE A 169 -1.92 -2.41 -10.49
N MET A 170 -2.57 -2.26 -11.64
CA MET A 170 -4.02 -2.08 -11.73
C MET A 170 -4.78 -3.31 -11.21
N GLU A 171 -4.37 -4.51 -11.58
CA GLU A 171 -4.96 -5.76 -11.11
C GLU A 171 -4.90 -5.88 -9.59
N VAL A 172 -3.73 -5.64 -9.00
CA VAL A 172 -3.56 -5.66 -7.53
C VAL A 172 -4.37 -4.53 -6.88
N TYR A 173 -4.39 -3.35 -7.47
CA TYR A 173 -5.19 -2.22 -6.97
C TYR A 173 -6.67 -2.60 -6.90
N LEU A 174 -7.25 -3.05 -8.01
CA LEU A 174 -8.67 -3.39 -8.10
C LEU A 174 -9.08 -4.59 -7.22
N ASN A 175 -8.14 -5.41 -6.82
CA ASN A 175 -8.39 -6.51 -5.90
C ASN A 175 -8.15 -6.15 -4.42
N SER A 176 -7.35 -5.13 -4.12
CA SER A 176 -6.91 -4.87 -2.73
C SER A 176 -7.49 -3.61 -2.11
N ILE A 177 -8.09 -2.71 -2.90
CA ILE A 177 -8.63 -1.46 -2.36
C ILE A 177 -9.96 -1.69 -1.63
N GLU A 178 -10.16 -0.98 -0.52
CA GLU A 178 -11.45 -0.92 0.18
C GLU A 178 -12.45 -0.16 -0.70
N MET A 179 -13.56 -0.81 -1.06
CA MET A 179 -14.64 -0.28 -1.90
C MET A 179 -15.96 -0.14 -1.15
N GLY A 180 -15.96 -0.45 0.13
CA GLY A 180 -17.09 -0.36 1.05
C GLY A 180 -16.65 -0.79 2.45
N ASN A 181 -17.50 -0.64 3.46
CA ASN A 181 -17.15 -1.07 4.81
C ASN A 181 -16.97 -2.60 4.85
N GLY A 182 -15.71 -3.06 5.00
CA GLY A 182 -15.36 -4.48 4.97
C GLY A 182 -15.45 -5.14 3.58
N ILE A 183 -15.61 -4.36 2.51
CA ILE A 183 -15.68 -4.84 1.13
C ILE A 183 -14.39 -4.45 0.41
N TYR A 184 -13.65 -5.45 -0.06
CA TYR A 184 -12.35 -5.25 -0.72
C TYR A 184 -12.36 -5.89 -2.10
N GLY A 185 -11.98 -5.08 -3.09
CA GLY A 185 -11.81 -5.51 -4.47
C GLY A 185 -13.08 -5.53 -5.30
N ALA A 186 -12.85 -5.70 -6.61
CA ALA A 186 -13.88 -5.58 -7.65
C ALA A 186 -14.94 -6.67 -7.56
N ASP A 187 -14.54 -7.90 -7.24
CA ASP A 187 -15.49 -9.01 -7.15
C ASP A 187 -16.45 -8.84 -5.97
N ALA A 188 -15.92 -8.54 -4.80
CA ALA A 188 -16.74 -8.33 -3.61
C ALA A 188 -17.70 -7.14 -3.77
N VAL A 189 -17.27 -6.01 -4.35
CA VAL A 189 -18.18 -4.88 -4.55
C VAL A 189 -19.26 -5.18 -5.60
N ALA A 190 -18.92 -5.95 -6.64
CA ALA A 190 -19.88 -6.36 -7.67
C ALA A 190 -20.98 -7.25 -7.07
N GLU A 191 -20.60 -8.24 -6.27
CA GLU A 191 -21.52 -9.15 -5.61
C GLU A 191 -22.40 -8.42 -4.58
N TYR A 192 -21.79 -7.75 -3.60
CA TYR A 192 -22.52 -7.22 -2.44
C TYR A 192 -23.30 -5.94 -2.73
N ASN A 193 -22.83 -5.09 -3.66
CA ASN A 193 -23.48 -3.83 -3.95
C ASN A 193 -24.38 -3.87 -5.18
N PHE A 194 -24.11 -4.75 -6.16
CA PHE A 194 -24.83 -4.80 -7.43
C PHE A 194 -25.48 -6.15 -7.71
N GLY A 195 -25.13 -7.21 -6.95
CA GLY A 195 -25.65 -8.57 -7.20
C GLY A 195 -25.21 -9.13 -8.56
N LYS A 196 -24.00 -8.78 -9.02
CA LYS A 196 -23.45 -9.13 -10.34
C LYS A 196 -22.08 -9.78 -10.18
N GLN A 197 -21.62 -10.46 -11.24
CA GLN A 197 -20.21 -10.77 -11.38
C GLN A 197 -19.41 -9.51 -11.76
N ALA A 198 -18.12 -9.46 -11.42
CA ALA A 198 -17.29 -8.28 -11.69
C ALA A 198 -17.18 -7.98 -13.19
N ILE A 199 -17.21 -8.99 -14.05
CA ILE A 199 -17.17 -8.83 -15.52
C ILE A 199 -18.45 -8.16 -16.05
N ASP A 200 -19.59 -8.33 -15.38
CA ASP A 200 -20.91 -7.83 -15.80
C ASP A 200 -21.20 -6.41 -15.30
N LEU A 201 -20.25 -5.77 -14.60
CA LEU A 201 -20.41 -4.38 -14.16
C LEU A 201 -20.54 -3.46 -15.39
N SER A 202 -21.63 -2.72 -15.45
CA SER A 202 -21.89 -1.71 -16.48
C SER A 202 -20.98 -0.48 -16.30
N ARG A 203 -20.92 0.39 -17.31
CA ARG A 203 -20.22 1.68 -17.22
C ARG A 203 -20.72 2.53 -16.04
N SER A 204 -22.04 2.52 -15.82
CA SER A 204 -22.66 3.26 -14.71
C SER A 204 -22.24 2.70 -13.36
N ASP A 205 -22.25 1.37 -13.20
CA ASP A 205 -21.81 0.71 -11.97
C ASP A 205 -20.37 1.05 -11.66
N CYS A 206 -19.50 0.94 -12.68
CA CYS A 206 -18.07 1.25 -12.56
C CYS A 206 -17.81 2.74 -12.20
N ALA A 207 -18.56 3.66 -12.80
CA ALA A 207 -18.47 5.08 -12.47
C ALA A 207 -18.92 5.35 -11.02
N THR A 208 -19.99 4.68 -10.57
CA THR A 208 -20.50 4.77 -9.20
C THR A 208 -19.47 4.23 -8.20
N ILE A 209 -18.86 3.07 -8.47
CA ILE A 209 -17.78 2.53 -7.65
C ILE A 209 -16.63 3.54 -7.57
N ALA A 210 -16.13 4.02 -8.71
CA ALA A 210 -15.02 4.96 -8.76
C ALA A 210 -15.30 6.26 -7.98
N ALA A 211 -16.52 6.77 -8.02
CA ALA A 211 -16.92 7.95 -7.27
C ALA A 211 -16.88 7.77 -5.75
N THR A 212 -16.98 6.54 -5.24
CA THR A 212 -16.95 6.25 -3.79
C THR A 212 -15.54 6.03 -3.23
N LEU A 213 -14.54 5.77 -4.09
CA LEU A 213 -13.17 5.46 -3.66
C LEU A 213 -12.49 6.49 -2.75
N PRO A 214 -12.76 7.82 -2.88
CA PRO A 214 -12.16 8.79 -1.97
C PRO A 214 -12.55 8.61 -0.50
N ASN A 215 -13.73 8.03 -0.21
CA ASN A 215 -14.18 7.72 1.14
C ASN A 215 -15.18 6.55 1.14
N PRO A 216 -14.72 5.31 0.89
CA PRO A 216 -15.58 4.15 0.63
C PRO A 216 -16.37 3.67 1.85
N ARG A 217 -16.04 4.16 3.04
CA ARG A 217 -16.76 3.82 4.28
C ARG A 217 -17.96 4.73 4.55
N GLU A 218 -17.96 5.93 4.00
CA GLU A 218 -19.05 6.89 4.12
C GLU A 218 -19.89 6.98 2.84
N LEU A 219 -19.24 6.78 1.68
CA LEU A 219 -19.90 6.79 0.39
C LEU A 219 -20.22 5.35 -0.02
N SER A 220 -21.47 5.09 -0.36
CA SER A 220 -21.91 3.75 -0.76
C SER A 220 -22.22 3.70 -2.26
N SER A 221 -21.60 2.78 -2.97
CA SER A 221 -21.95 2.50 -4.36
C SER A 221 -23.26 1.73 -4.50
N LYS A 222 -23.73 1.08 -3.41
CA LYS A 222 -25.04 0.44 -3.35
C LYS A 222 -26.19 1.43 -3.27
N HIS A 223 -25.97 2.52 -2.52
CA HIS A 223 -26.95 3.58 -2.32
C HIS A 223 -26.26 4.93 -2.59
N PRO A 224 -26.00 5.26 -3.87
CA PRO A 224 -25.35 6.48 -4.23
C PRO A 224 -26.19 7.68 -3.78
N GLY A 225 -25.55 8.61 -3.04
CA GLY A 225 -26.16 9.87 -2.64
C GLY A 225 -26.25 10.86 -3.80
N PRO A 226 -26.74 12.07 -3.55
CA PRO A 226 -26.87 13.13 -4.56
C PRO A 226 -25.52 13.70 -5.04
N TYR A 227 -24.43 13.09 -4.63
CA TYR A 227 -23.06 13.52 -4.95
C TYR A 227 -22.56 12.84 -6.21
#